data_91afbb0d32c772a636fa994923e7ab1c
#
_entry.id   91afbb0d32c772a636fa994923e7ab1c
#
_cell.length_a   1.000
_cell.length_b   1.000
_cell.length_c   1.000
_cell.angle_alpha   90.00
_cell.angle_beta   90.00
_cell.angle_gamma   90.00
#
_symmetry.space_group_name_H-M   'P 1'
#
loop_
_entity.id
_entity.type
_entity.pdbx_description
1 polymer ?
#
loop_
_entity_poly.entity_id
_entity_poly.type
_entity_poly.pdbx_seq_one_letter_code
_entity_poly.pdbx_strand_id
1 'polypeptide(L)'
;MAGMSKQVGIIGVGLLGGALGQRLAGQGWEVLGHDPAVAELDGLTMCGSAVELAGRCDTLLLSLPTSAIAAEVIGALGQAVTAQHLILDTTTGEPGEMEALGQALAERGAAYLEANVAGSSKLARHGEAVLFLGGAAETINRCEALLETLATIRFHVGPVGAASRFKLVHNLILGLNRAALAEGLAFAEALGFDASNALAILRETP
;
A
#
# COMPACT_ATOMS: atom_id res chain seq x y z
N MET A 1 23.27 13.81 9.36
CA MET A 1 22.02 13.04 9.35
C MET A 1 22.37 11.62 8.90
N ALA A 2 22.21 10.62 9.77
CA ALA A 2 22.39 9.22 9.36
C ALA A 2 21.33 8.92 8.31
N GLY A 3 21.74 8.54 7.11
CA GLY A 3 20.83 8.10 6.05
C GLY A 3 20.05 6.86 6.53
N MET A 4 18.75 6.82 6.26
CA MET A 4 17.92 5.63 6.51
C MET A 4 18.59 4.42 5.85
N SER A 5 18.76 3.34 6.58
CA SER A 5 19.27 2.10 5.96
C SER A 5 18.32 1.71 4.84
N LYS A 6 18.86 1.28 3.69
CA LYS A 6 18.04 0.77 2.58
C LYS A 6 17.53 -0.66 2.91
N GLN A 7 16.94 -0.81 4.08
CA GLN A 7 16.36 -2.06 4.57
C GLN A 7 14.91 -1.83 4.97
N VAL A 8 14.04 -2.75 4.61
CA VAL A 8 12.61 -2.70 4.94
C VAL A 8 12.06 -4.09 5.18
N GLY A 9 11.20 -4.22 6.19
CA GLY A 9 10.43 -5.42 6.45
C GLY A 9 9.01 -5.30 5.86
N ILE A 10 8.53 -6.32 5.17
CA ILE A 10 7.18 -6.35 4.61
C ILE A 10 6.37 -7.44 5.31
N ILE A 11 5.25 -7.05 5.90
CA ILE A 11 4.27 -7.97 6.49
C ILE A 11 3.07 -8.05 5.55
N GLY A 12 2.83 -9.24 5.02
CA GLY A 12 1.88 -9.48 3.94
C GLY A 12 2.55 -9.36 2.57
N VAL A 13 3.04 -10.49 2.02
CA VAL A 13 3.71 -10.54 0.71
C VAL A 13 2.82 -11.18 -0.36
N GLY A 14 1.51 -10.94 -0.27
CA GLY A 14 0.55 -11.30 -1.31
C GLY A 14 0.76 -10.52 -2.61
N LEU A 15 -0.30 -10.39 -3.42
CA LEU A 15 -0.20 -9.73 -4.74
C LEU A 15 0.38 -8.32 -4.69
N LEU A 16 -0.07 -7.48 -3.77
CA LEU A 16 0.40 -6.09 -3.67
C LEU A 16 1.72 -6.01 -2.92
N GLY A 17 1.79 -6.55 -1.71
CA GLY A 17 3.01 -6.49 -0.89
C GLY A 17 4.20 -7.17 -1.56
N GLY A 18 3.99 -8.30 -2.24
CA GLY A 18 5.02 -8.94 -3.06
C GLY A 18 5.47 -8.08 -4.23
N ALA A 19 4.55 -7.39 -4.91
CA ALA A 19 4.91 -6.47 -6.00
C ALA A 19 5.73 -5.27 -5.51
N LEU A 20 5.35 -4.68 -4.36
CA LEU A 20 6.10 -3.59 -3.72
C LEU A 20 7.49 -4.07 -3.26
N GLY A 21 7.57 -5.26 -2.66
CA GLY A 21 8.84 -5.85 -2.23
C GLY A 21 9.79 -6.10 -3.38
N GLN A 22 9.31 -6.68 -4.47
CA GLN A 22 10.10 -6.90 -5.67
C GLN A 22 10.54 -5.59 -6.33
N ARG A 23 9.69 -4.56 -6.30
CA ARG A 23 10.07 -3.21 -6.74
C ARG A 23 11.23 -2.68 -5.92
N LEU A 24 11.14 -2.76 -4.60
CA LEU A 24 12.19 -2.29 -3.68
C LEU A 24 13.49 -3.05 -3.87
N ALA A 25 13.44 -4.39 -3.91
CA ALA A 25 14.61 -5.24 -4.14
C ALA A 25 15.30 -4.90 -5.48
N GLY A 26 14.52 -4.71 -6.56
CA GLY A 26 15.02 -4.29 -7.86
C GLY A 26 15.65 -2.90 -7.89
N GLN A 27 15.42 -2.07 -6.88
CA GLN A 27 16.02 -0.74 -6.69
C GLN A 27 17.12 -0.72 -5.61
N GLY A 28 17.60 -1.90 -5.22
CA GLY A 28 18.74 -2.06 -4.33
C GLY A 28 18.42 -1.90 -2.84
N TRP A 29 17.15 -2.13 -2.44
CA TRP A 29 16.78 -2.28 -1.05
C TRP A 29 17.00 -3.72 -0.58
N GLU A 30 17.44 -3.89 0.64
CA GLU A 30 17.37 -5.16 1.36
C GLU A 30 15.94 -5.34 1.86
N VAL A 31 15.23 -6.33 1.32
CA VAL A 31 13.83 -6.55 1.63
C VAL A 31 13.66 -7.86 2.39
N LEU A 32 13.16 -7.76 3.61
CA LEU A 32 12.74 -8.90 4.40
C LEU A 32 11.22 -9.03 4.30
N GLY A 33 10.70 -10.26 4.28
CA GLY A 33 9.27 -10.51 4.16
C GLY A 33 8.76 -11.47 5.23
N HIS A 34 7.50 -11.31 5.61
CA HIS A 34 6.77 -12.33 6.37
C HIS A 34 5.33 -12.41 5.88
N ASP A 35 4.88 -13.63 5.62
CA ASP A 35 3.50 -13.96 5.28
C ASP A 35 3.26 -15.42 5.68
N PRO A 36 2.18 -15.76 6.40
CA PRO A 36 1.94 -17.13 6.80
C PRO A 36 1.63 -18.09 5.64
N ALA A 37 1.24 -17.56 4.48
CA ALA A 37 0.86 -18.34 3.31
C ALA A 37 1.97 -18.39 2.22
N VAL A 38 3.06 -17.61 2.36
CA VAL A 38 4.12 -17.50 1.36
C VAL A 38 5.47 -17.81 2.00
N ALA A 39 6.04 -18.95 1.65
CA ALA A 39 7.33 -19.39 2.19
C ALA A 39 8.54 -18.77 1.47
N GLU A 40 8.40 -18.49 0.18
CA GLU A 40 9.47 -17.95 -0.67
C GLU A 40 8.93 -16.91 -1.64
N LEU A 41 9.69 -15.86 -1.88
CA LEU A 41 9.40 -14.87 -2.91
C LEU A 41 10.70 -14.27 -3.44
N ASP A 42 10.88 -14.29 -4.77
CA ASP A 42 12.07 -13.75 -5.42
C ASP A 42 12.35 -12.30 -5.01
N GLY A 43 13.61 -12.06 -4.64
CA GLY A 43 14.09 -10.74 -4.22
C GLY A 43 13.86 -10.40 -2.74
N LEU A 44 13.21 -11.28 -1.97
CA LEU A 44 12.96 -11.08 -0.53
C LEU A 44 13.62 -12.18 0.30
N THR A 45 14.15 -11.79 1.46
CA THR A 45 14.55 -12.75 2.50
C THR A 45 13.38 -12.99 3.43
N MET A 46 12.80 -14.21 3.42
CA MET A 46 11.64 -14.50 4.26
C MET A 46 12.04 -14.78 5.71
N CYS A 47 11.28 -14.19 6.65
CA CYS A 47 11.38 -14.39 8.09
C CYS A 47 10.30 -15.35 8.58
N GLY A 48 10.60 -16.12 9.62
CA GLY A 48 9.69 -17.10 10.22
C GLY A 48 8.49 -16.47 10.94
N SER A 49 8.60 -15.20 11.37
CA SER A 49 7.54 -14.47 12.04
C SER A 49 7.62 -12.96 11.82
N ALA A 50 6.49 -12.27 12.01
CA ALA A 50 6.45 -10.81 12.01
C ALA A 50 7.28 -10.19 13.15
N VAL A 51 7.37 -10.87 14.30
CA VAL A 51 8.18 -10.42 15.43
C VAL A 51 9.68 -10.50 15.11
N GLU A 52 10.14 -11.58 14.46
CA GLU A 52 11.52 -11.68 13.97
C GLU A 52 11.82 -10.54 13.00
N LEU A 53 10.90 -10.28 12.07
CA LEU A 53 11.05 -9.21 11.07
C LEU A 53 11.13 -7.83 11.72
N ALA A 54 10.28 -7.52 12.72
CA ALA A 54 10.33 -6.28 13.48
C ALA A 54 11.63 -6.14 14.30
N GLY A 55 12.21 -7.23 14.78
CA GLY A 55 13.51 -7.19 15.44
C GLY A 55 14.71 -6.92 14.52
N ARG A 56 14.50 -6.97 13.20
CA ARG A 56 15.54 -6.80 12.19
C ARG A 56 15.39 -5.51 11.36
N CYS A 57 14.21 -4.92 11.32
CA CYS A 57 13.90 -3.78 10.46
C CYS A 57 13.22 -2.66 11.24
N ASP A 58 13.79 -1.45 11.24
CA ASP A 58 13.17 -0.27 11.84
C ASP A 58 12.01 0.27 10.99
N THR A 59 11.97 -0.06 9.71
CA THR A 59 10.87 0.32 8.80
C THR A 59 10.08 -0.93 8.41
N LEU A 60 8.78 -0.93 8.72
CA LEU A 60 7.87 -2.02 8.41
C LEU A 60 6.80 -1.51 7.44
N LEU A 61 6.63 -2.22 6.32
CA LEU A 61 5.56 -2.00 5.37
C LEU A 61 4.48 -3.06 5.60
N LEU A 62 3.25 -2.62 5.89
CA LEU A 62 2.08 -3.50 5.96
C LEU A 62 1.36 -3.51 4.62
N SER A 63 0.98 -4.69 4.15
CA SER A 63 0.16 -4.86 2.95
C SER A 63 -0.84 -6.00 3.20
N LEU A 64 -1.87 -5.71 3.97
CA LEU A 64 -2.78 -6.67 4.56
C LEU A 64 -4.19 -6.55 3.97
N PRO A 65 -5.02 -7.59 4.06
CA PRO A 65 -6.35 -7.60 3.46
C PRO A 65 -7.33 -6.58 4.04
N THR A 66 -7.27 -6.34 5.37
CA THR A 66 -8.21 -5.46 6.09
C THR A 66 -7.53 -4.75 7.25
N SER A 67 -8.12 -3.64 7.71
CA SER A 67 -7.71 -2.93 8.93
C SER A 67 -7.78 -3.80 10.19
N ALA A 68 -8.76 -4.69 10.29
CA ALA A 68 -8.87 -5.64 11.41
C ALA A 68 -7.63 -6.57 11.48
N ILE A 69 -7.20 -7.12 10.35
CA ILE A 69 -5.97 -7.93 10.27
C ILE A 69 -4.73 -7.08 10.58
N ALA A 70 -4.68 -5.83 10.12
CA ALA A 70 -3.58 -4.92 10.46
C ALA A 70 -3.50 -4.68 11.97
N ALA A 71 -4.63 -4.47 12.63
CA ALA A 71 -4.71 -4.32 14.09
C ALA A 71 -4.29 -5.60 14.84
N GLU A 72 -4.71 -6.78 14.37
CA GLU A 72 -4.28 -8.08 14.93
C GLU A 72 -2.76 -8.26 14.81
N VAL A 73 -2.19 -7.98 13.65
CA VAL A 73 -0.74 -8.09 13.41
C VAL A 73 0.04 -7.13 14.30
N ILE A 74 -0.35 -5.85 14.38
CA ILE A 74 0.29 -4.87 15.26
C ILE A 74 0.11 -5.23 16.72
N GLY A 75 -1.04 -5.80 17.11
CA GLY A 75 -1.28 -6.34 18.44
C GLY A 75 -0.33 -7.49 18.78
N ALA A 76 -0.15 -8.43 17.85
CA ALA A 76 0.75 -9.58 18.00
C ALA A 76 2.23 -9.18 18.06
N LEU A 77 2.63 -8.12 17.36
CA LEU A 77 3.98 -7.56 17.48
C LEU A 77 4.28 -7.02 18.88
N GLY A 78 3.25 -6.56 19.62
CA GLY A 78 3.36 -6.16 21.01
C GLY A 78 4.52 -5.20 21.27
N GLN A 79 5.45 -5.59 22.16
CA GLN A 79 6.62 -4.80 22.54
C GLN A 79 7.77 -4.84 21.49
N ALA A 80 7.66 -5.66 20.46
CA ALA A 80 8.65 -5.63 19.36
C ALA A 80 8.58 -4.34 18.56
N VAL A 81 7.42 -3.67 18.55
CA VAL A 81 7.28 -2.31 17.96
C VAL A 81 7.59 -1.27 19.03
N THR A 82 8.60 -0.46 18.77
CA THR A 82 9.13 0.58 19.66
C THR A 82 9.18 1.95 18.97
N ALA A 83 9.63 2.98 19.67
CA ALA A 83 9.81 4.34 19.13
C ALA A 83 10.81 4.45 17.96
N GLN A 84 11.60 3.42 17.70
CA GLN A 84 12.50 3.38 16.54
C GLN A 84 11.75 3.07 15.24
N HIS A 85 10.61 2.38 15.35
CA HIS A 85 9.88 1.89 14.19
C HIS A 85 9.11 2.98 13.46
N LEU A 86 9.11 2.83 12.15
CA LEU A 86 8.22 3.52 11.22
C LEU A 86 7.37 2.46 10.53
N ILE A 87 6.06 2.57 10.68
CA ILE A 87 5.09 1.68 10.04
C ILE A 87 4.50 2.41 8.84
N LEU A 88 4.77 1.90 7.64
CA LEU A 88 4.15 2.34 6.38
C LEU A 88 3.02 1.36 6.04
N ASP A 89 1.78 1.80 6.07
CA ASP A 89 0.64 0.92 5.87
C ASP A 89 -0.03 1.15 4.51
N THR A 90 0.04 0.15 3.64
CA THR A 90 -0.60 0.15 2.33
C THR A 90 -1.96 -0.55 2.32
N THR A 91 -2.39 -1.04 3.47
CA THR A 91 -3.70 -1.69 3.65
C THR A 91 -4.83 -0.70 3.34
N THR A 92 -5.82 -1.14 2.58
CA THR A 92 -7.07 -0.38 2.43
C THR A 92 -8.01 -0.80 3.56
N GLY A 93 -8.12 0.04 4.57
CA GLY A 93 -8.88 -0.22 5.78
C GLY A 93 -10.08 0.70 5.99
N GLU A 94 -10.85 0.43 7.03
CA GLU A 94 -11.88 1.33 7.54
C GLU A 94 -11.19 2.55 8.19
N PRO A 95 -11.55 3.79 7.82
CA PRO A 95 -10.81 4.98 8.25
C PRO A 95 -10.67 5.16 9.77
N GLY A 96 -11.73 4.89 10.52
CA GLY A 96 -11.71 5.00 12.00
C GLY A 96 -10.81 3.94 12.64
N GLU A 97 -10.77 2.72 12.08
CA GLU A 97 -9.85 1.66 12.55
C GLU A 97 -8.38 2.02 12.24
N MET A 98 -8.11 2.65 11.08
CA MET A 98 -6.77 3.12 10.74
C MET A 98 -6.32 4.27 11.65
N GLU A 99 -7.23 5.19 12.00
CA GLU A 99 -6.96 6.25 12.98
C GLU A 99 -6.63 5.66 14.36
N ALA A 100 -7.43 4.72 14.83
CA ALA A 100 -7.19 4.04 16.11
C ALA A 100 -5.85 3.28 16.12
N LEU A 101 -5.50 2.62 15.02
CA LEU A 101 -4.22 1.94 14.86
C LEU A 101 -3.04 2.92 14.93
N GLY A 102 -3.15 4.04 14.21
CA GLY A 102 -2.15 5.10 14.24
C GLY A 102 -1.97 5.69 15.64
N GLN A 103 -3.06 5.90 16.38
CA GLN A 103 -3.01 6.37 17.76
C GLN A 103 -2.35 5.36 18.69
N ALA A 104 -2.72 4.08 18.61
CA ALA A 104 -2.10 3.02 19.42
C ALA A 104 -0.59 2.87 19.16
N LEU A 105 -0.14 3.09 17.93
CA LEU A 105 1.27 3.11 17.56
C LEU A 105 1.99 4.35 18.11
N ALA A 106 1.35 5.53 18.04
CA ALA A 106 1.88 6.77 18.60
C ALA A 106 2.06 6.70 20.12
N GLU A 107 1.17 6.02 20.86
CA GLU A 107 1.31 5.76 22.29
C GLU A 107 2.56 4.93 22.63
N ARG A 108 3.04 4.11 21.68
CA ARG A 108 4.30 3.36 21.77
C ARG A 108 5.51 4.16 21.27
N GLY A 109 5.29 5.40 20.81
CA GLY A 109 6.28 6.26 20.19
C GLY A 109 6.63 5.90 18.74
N ALA A 110 6.02 4.88 18.16
CA ALA A 110 6.26 4.47 16.78
C ALA A 110 5.61 5.45 15.79
N ALA A 111 6.30 5.74 14.68
CA ALA A 111 5.74 6.55 13.62
C ALA A 111 4.81 5.70 12.74
N TYR A 112 3.68 6.28 12.31
CA TYR A 112 2.73 5.62 11.44
C TYR A 112 2.36 6.52 10.25
N LEU A 113 2.31 5.92 9.06
CA LEU A 113 1.95 6.58 7.82
C LEU A 113 1.08 5.65 6.98
N GLU A 114 -0.11 6.07 6.64
CA GLU A 114 -0.89 5.42 5.59
C GLU A 114 -0.29 5.74 4.21
N ALA A 115 -0.20 4.74 3.34
CA ALA A 115 0.25 4.88 1.96
C ALA A 115 -0.65 4.05 1.03
N ASN A 116 -1.93 4.42 0.94
CA ASN A 116 -2.90 3.68 0.14
C ASN A 116 -2.56 3.71 -1.34
N VAL A 117 -2.45 2.52 -1.93
CA VAL A 117 -2.05 2.34 -3.32
C VAL A 117 -3.26 2.44 -4.25
N ALA A 118 -3.20 3.33 -5.22
CA ALA A 118 -4.13 3.42 -6.34
C ALA A 118 -3.45 2.90 -7.61
N GLY A 119 -3.87 1.72 -8.05
CA GLY A 119 -3.29 1.00 -9.18
C GLY A 119 -3.34 -0.51 -8.98
N SER A 120 -2.95 -1.26 -10.00
CA SER A 120 -2.79 -2.71 -9.92
C SER A 120 -1.43 -3.08 -9.32
N SER A 121 -1.29 -4.34 -8.86
CA SER A 121 0.01 -4.88 -8.45
C SER A 121 1.06 -4.80 -9.55
N LYS A 122 0.66 -4.89 -10.82
CA LYS A 122 1.55 -4.69 -11.98
C LYS A 122 2.10 -3.25 -12.00
N LEU A 123 1.26 -2.23 -11.84
CA LEU A 123 1.69 -0.83 -11.77
C LEU A 123 2.58 -0.58 -10.55
N ALA A 124 2.23 -1.15 -9.40
CA ALA A 124 3.03 -1.05 -8.17
C ALA A 124 4.45 -1.62 -8.37
N ARG A 125 4.58 -2.77 -9.05
CA ARG A 125 5.87 -3.38 -9.38
C ARG A 125 6.77 -2.48 -10.24
N HIS A 126 6.18 -1.66 -11.12
CA HIS A 126 6.93 -0.73 -11.96
C HIS A 126 7.11 0.67 -11.34
N GLY A 127 6.54 0.93 -10.17
CA GLY A 127 6.56 2.26 -9.54
C GLY A 127 5.61 3.26 -10.21
N GLU A 128 4.64 2.77 -10.98
CA GLU A 128 3.66 3.54 -11.76
C GLU A 128 2.31 3.68 -11.03
N ALA A 129 2.16 3.06 -9.87
CA ALA A 129 1.00 3.28 -9.01
C ALA A 129 1.05 4.67 -8.38
N VAL A 130 -0.09 5.15 -7.91
CA VAL A 130 -0.20 6.41 -7.16
C VAL A 130 -0.35 6.10 -5.67
N LEU A 131 0.31 6.86 -4.81
CA LEU A 131 0.13 6.75 -3.36
C LEU A 131 -0.68 7.93 -2.81
N PHE A 132 -1.68 7.62 -1.99
CA PHE A 132 -2.33 8.59 -1.12
C PHE A 132 -1.73 8.45 0.27
N LEU A 133 -1.11 9.51 0.79
CA LEU A 133 -0.40 9.52 2.06
C LEU A 133 -1.23 10.21 3.13
N GLY A 134 -1.41 9.53 4.26
CA GLY A 134 -2.09 10.06 5.45
C GLY A 134 -1.22 9.93 6.68
N GLY A 135 -0.82 11.08 7.26
CA GLY A 135 0.05 11.12 8.42
C GLY A 135 0.79 12.45 8.57
N ALA A 136 1.71 12.53 9.52
CA ALA A 136 2.50 13.72 9.76
C ALA A 136 3.54 13.96 8.65
N ALA A 137 3.78 15.22 8.30
CA ALA A 137 4.78 15.60 7.28
C ALA A 137 6.19 15.13 7.66
N GLU A 138 6.54 15.16 8.94
CA GLU A 138 7.82 14.65 9.45
C GLU A 138 7.99 13.16 9.17
N THR A 139 6.90 12.38 9.31
CA THR A 139 6.93 10.94 9.01
C THR A 139 7.11 10.69 7.52
N ILE A 140 6.46 11.46 6.67
CA ILE A 140 6.63 11.41 5.21
C ILE A 140 8.10 11.70 4.85
N ASN A 141 8.67 12.79 5.39
CA ASN A 141 10.06 13.16 5.14
C ASN A 141 11.05 12.09 5.60
N ARG A 142 10.76 11.40 6.71
CA ARG A 142 11.60 10.29 7.20
C ARG A 142 11.66 9.11 6.24
N CYS A 143 10.60 8.83 5.50
CA CYS A 143 10.54 7.70 4.57
C CYS A 143 10.53 8.12 3.09
N GLU A 144 10.93 9.35 2.78
CA GLU A 144 10.88 9.91 1.42
C GLU A 144 11.59 9.00 0.39
N ALA A 145 12.81 8.51 0.68
CA ALA A 145 13.54 7.61 -0.23
C ALA A 145 12.80 6.28 -0.50
N LEU A 146 12.09 5.76 0.50
CA LEU A 146 11.23 4.57 0.37
C LEU A 146 10.04 4.89 -0.52
N LEU A 147 9.35 5.99 -0.24
CA LEU A 147 8.16 6.43 -0.99
C LEU A 147 8.50 6.72 -2.45
N GLU A 148 9.64 7.39 -2.73
CA GLU A 148 10.12 7.65 -4.09
C GLU A 148 10.38 6.36 -4.87
N THR A 149 10.92 5.34 -4.18
CA THR A 149 11.14 4.03 -4.80
C THR A 149 9.82 3.34 -5.12
N LEU A 150 8.82 3.44 -4.24
CA LEU A 150 7.52 2.78 -4.39
C LEU A 150 6.67 3.43 -5.48
N ALA A 151 6.64 4.76 -5.59
CA ALA A 151 5.82 5.47 -6.56
C ALA A 151 6.34 6.87 -6.86
N THR A 152 6.33 7.24 -8.15
CA THR A 152 6.69 8.59 -8.60
C THR A 152 5.62 9.62 -8.26
N ILE A 153 4.34 9.23 -8.29
CA ILE A 153 3.21 10.13 -8.02
C ILE A 153 2.67 9.84 -6.62
N ARG A 154 2.72 10.85 -5.77
CA ARG A 154 2.31 10.75 -4.36
C ARG A 154 1.55 12.01 -3.95
N PHE A 155 0.49 11.86 -3.19
CA PHE A 155 -0.32 12.96 -2.68
C PHE A 155 -0.46 12.85 -1.16
N HIS A 156 0.03 13.84 -0.42
CA HIS A 156 -0.29 13.99 1.00
C HIS A 156 -1.70 14.56 1.11
N VAL A 157 -2.64 13.75 1.60
CA VAL A 157 -4.07 14.09 1.63
C VAL A 157 -4.57 14.47 3.02
N GLY A 158 -3.70 14.45 4.04
CA GLY A 158 -4.06 14.88 5.39
C GLY A 158 -3.45 14.02 6.50
N PRO A 159 -3.97 14.10 7.74
CA PRO A 159 -3.53 13.28 8.86
C PRO A 159 -3.87 11.80 8.65
N VAL A 160 -3.48 10.94 9.59
CA VAL A 160 -3.87 9.52 9.62
C VAL A 160 -5.39 9.39 9.49
N GLY A 161 -5.87 8.41 8.73
CA GLY A 161 -7.27 8.22 8.34
C GLY A 161 -7.66 8.96 7.05
N ALA A 162 -6.93 10.02 6.66
CA ALA A 162 -7.26 10.80 5.47
C ALA A 162 -7.00 10.01 4.17
N ALA A 163 -5.94 9.21 4.11
CA ALA A 163 -5.64 8.39 2.93
C ALA A 163 -6.70 7.31 2.72
N SER A 164 -7.13 6.64 3.77
CA SER A 164 -8.22 5.66 3.71
C SER A 164 -9.54 6.31 3.28
N ARG A 165 -9.91 7.49 3.83
CA ARG A 165 -11.09 8.24 3.38
C ARG A 165 -10.99 8.62 1.91
N PHE A 166 -9.85 9.15 1.46
CA PHE A 166 -9.69 9.54 0.07
C PHE A 166 -9.71 8.31 -0.87
N LYS A 167 -9.19 7.18 -0.41
CA LYS A 167 -9.26 5.91 -1.15
C LYS A 167 -10.70 5.46 -1.39
N LEU A 168 -11.62 5.68 -0.46
CA LEU A 168 -13.05 5.40 -0.66
C LEU A 168 -13.64 6.28 -1.78
N VAL A 169 -13.31 7.58 -1.79
CA VAL A 169 -13.74 8.50 -2.87
C VAL A 169 -13.20 8.02 -4.21
N HIS A 170 -11.90 7.70 -4.29
CA HIS A 170 -11.27 7.18 -5.49
C HIS A 170 -11.95 5.89 -5.99
N ASN A 171 -12.18 4.94 -5.09
CA ASN A 171 -12.78 3.64 -5.44
C ASN A 171 -14.25 3.80 -5.89
N LEU A 172 -15.02 4.71 -5.29
CA LEU A 172 -16.38 5.02 -5.70
C LEU A 172 -16.40 5.53 -7.15
N ILE A 173 -15.59 6.55 -7.46
CA ILE A 173 -15.51 7.12 -8.81
C ILE A 173 -15.05 6.07 -9.83
N LEU A 174 -14.01 5.29 -9.48
CA LEU A 174 -13.51 4.23 -10.35
C LEU A 174 -14.55 3.15 -10.62
N GLY A 175 -15.31 2.76 -9.58
CA GLY A 175 -16.40 1.78 -9.70
C GLY A 175 -17.52 2.29 -10.60
N LEU A 176 -17.98 3.53 -10.40
CA LEU A 176 -19.03 4.15 -11.22
C LEU A 176 -18.61 4.31 -12.68
N ASN A 177 -17.36 4.74 -12.95
CA ASN A 177 -16.85 4.85 -14.30
C ASN A 177 -16.81 3.49 -15.03
N ARG A 178 -16.41 2.43 -14.31
CA ARG A 178 -16.43 1.05 -14.87
C ARG A 178 -17.84 0.56 -15.14
N ALA A 179 -18.78 0.83 -14.23
CA ALA A 179 -20.17 0.47 -14.41
C ALA A 179 -20.77 1.22 -15.62
N ALA A 180 -20.56 2.53 -15.72
CA ALA A 180 -21.03 3.33 -16.84
C ALA A 180 -20.47 2.83 -18.19
N LEU A 181 -19.18 2.49 -18.23
CA LEU A 181 -18.56 1.92 -19.42
C LEU A 181 -19.17 0.56 -19.78
N ALA A 182 -19.40 -0.32 -18.79
CA ALA A 182 -19.99 -1.61 -19.04
C ALA A 182 -21.43 -1.50 -19.60
N GLU A 183 -22.25 -0.63 -19.03
CA GLU A 183 -23.60 -0.35 -19.53
C GLU A 183 -23.57 0.25 -20.94
N GLY A 184 -22.63 1.18 -21.21
CA GLY A 184 -22.46 1.75 -22.55
C GLY A 184 -22.07 0.72 -23.60
N LEU A 185 -21.19 -0.23 -23.27
CA LEU A 185 -20.80 -1.32 -24.17
C LEU A 185 -21.95 -2.31 -24.40
N ALA A 186 -22.71 -2.68 -23.36
CA ALA A 186 -23.89 -3.51 -23.49
C ALA A 186 -24.97 -2.85 -24.36
N PHE A 187 -25.14 -1.53 -24.25
CA PHE A 187 -26.03 -0.77 -25.13
C PHE A 187 -25.53 -0.75 -26.58
N ALA A 188 -24.22 -0.62 -26.82
CA ALA A 188 -23.65 -0.70 -28.16
C ALA A 188 -23.93 -2.08 -28.81
N GLU A 189 -23.79 -3.19 -28.07
CA GLU A 189 -24.11 -4.53 -28.53
C GLU A 189 -25.60 -4.67 -28.89
N ALA A 190 -26.48 -4.11 -28.06
CA ALA A 190 -27.94 -4.11 -28.34
C ALA A 190 -28.30 -3.33 -29.62
N LEU A 191 -27.47 -2.37 -30.01
CA LEU A 191 -27.61 -1.63 -31.29
C LEU A 191 -26.89 -2.31 -32.47
N GLY A 192 -26.26 -3.49 -32.26
CA GLY A 192 -25.61 -4.26 -33.30
C GLY A 192 -24.13 -3.89 -33.54
N PHE A 193 -23.52 -3.10 -32.68
CA PHE A 193 -22.08 -2.85 -32.72
C PHE A 193 -21.29 -3.94 -32.01
N ASP A 194 -20.08 -4.23 -32.50
CA ASP A 194 -19.14 -5.07 -31.75
C ASP A 194 -18.56 -4.30 -30.56
N ALA A 195 -18.61 -4.89 -29.36
CA ALA A 195 -18.17 -4.21 -28.13
C ALA A 195 -16.70 -3.82 -28.16
N SER A 196 -15.82 -4.63 -28.77
CA SER A 196 -14.39 -4.33 -28.87
C SER A 196 -14.13 -3.13 -29.77
N ASN A 197 -14.85 -3.04 -30.90
CA ASN A 197 -14.77 -1.90 -31.80
C ASN A 197 -15.35 -0.65 -31.14
N ALA A 198 -16.49 -0.76 -30.44
CA ALA A 198 -17.07 0.36 -29.69
C ALA A 198 -16.10 0.88 -28.63
N LEU A 199 -15.46 0.00 -27.85
CA LEU A 199 -14.45 0.38 -26.87
C LEU A 199 -13.25 1.08 -27.51
N ALA A 200 -12.77 0.57 -28.66
CA ALA A 200 -11.65 1.19 -29.38
C ALA A 200 -11.99 2.63 -29.80
N ILE A 201 -13.19 2.86 -30.35
CA ILE A 201 -13.67 4.18 -30.73
C ILE A 201 -13.78 5.11 -29.51
N LEU A 202 -14.40 4.63 -28.42
CA LEU A 202 -14.59 5.41 -27.20
C LEU A 202 -13.27 5.83 -26.53
N ARG A 203 -12.20 5.07 -26.71
CA ARG A 203 -10.86 5.43 -26.20
C ARG A 203 -10.21 6.59 -26.96
N GLU A 204 -10.60 6.83 -28.21
CA GLU A 204 -10.07 7.92 -29.06
C GLU A 204 -10.96 9.16 -29.01
N THR A 205 -12.16 9.07 -28.42
CA THR A 205 -13.07 10.21 -28.24
C THR A 205 -12.82 10.89 -26.90
N PRO A 206 -12.88 12.26 -26.86
CA PRO A 206 -12.69 13.02 -25.62
C PRO A 206 -13.79 12.80 -24.60
#